data_659bd2342b96c93e7b4ae6c67770675b
#
_entry.id   659bd2342b96c93e7b4ae6c67770675b
#
_cell.length_a   1.000
_cell.length_b   1.000
_cell.length_c   1.000
_cell.angle_alpha   90.00
_cell.angle_beta   90.00
_cell.angle_gamma   90.00
#
_symmetry.space_group_name_H-M   'P 1'
#
loop_
_entity.id
_entity.type
_entity.pdbx_description
1 polymer ?
#
loop_
_entity_poly.entity_id
_entity_poly.type
_entity_poly.pdbx_seq_one_letter_code
_entity_poly.pdbx_strand_id
1 'polypeptide(L)'
;MSVKGVDGLESPRTAVKYDTEVSAAPRSKTITVENNKKGAEDTIKVTDLTEGDIVKVYNVAKDGEVKATSEAVADGGKEATIKVKDLLESTGGTVYVTVTKPNKDESSRTAVKYTTEPVTTAPAADTITVANNKKLAEDTIKVTGLAEGDIVTVYDAATKGNTVATETVAKEKQEVEIKKADLLKATGGTVYVSVKGVDG
;
A
#
# COMPACT_ATOMS: atom_id res chain seq x y z
N MET A 1 -33.21 -19.80 -34.76
CA MET A 1 -34.56 -19.42 -35.29
C MET A 1 -34.79 -20.20 -36.55
N SER A 2 -35.95 -20.71 -36.77
CA SER A 2 -36.38 -21.34 -38.04
C SER A 2 -37.67 -20.69 -38.51
N VAL A 3 -37.94 -20.78 -39.81
CA VAL A 3 -39.14 -20.25 -40.41
C VAL A 3 -39.88 -21.42 -41.09
N LYS A 4 -41.18 -21.47 -40.93
CA LYS A 4 -42.03 -22.47 -41.63
C LYS A 4 -42.54 -21.87 -42.92
N GLY A 5 -42.17 -22.48 -44.02
CA GLY A 5 -42.62 -22.07 -45.36
C GLY A 5 -44.12 -22.34 -45.61
N VAL A 6 -44.64 -21.78 -46.69
CA VAL A 6 -46.03 -22.01 -47.15
C VAL A 6 -46.34 -23.47 -47.50
N ASP A 7 -45.26 -24.24 -47.78
CA ASP A 7 -45.27 -25.68 -48.02
C ASP A 7 -45.37 -26.51 -46.73
N GLY A 8 -45.38 -25.87 -45.57
CA GLY A 8 -45.44 -26.51 -44.27
C GLY A 8 -44.10 -27.09 -43.79
N LEU A 9 -43.01 -26.93 -44.57
CA LEU A 9 -41.69 -27.42 -44.19
C LEU A 9 -40.96 -26.37 -43.35
N GLU A 10 -40.21 -26.83 -42.31
CA GLU A 10 -39.38 -25.97 -41.48
C GLU A 10 -38.00 -25.77 -42.14
N SER A 11 -37.56 -24.53 -42.24
CA SER A 11 -36.21 -24.22 -42.72
C SER A 11 -35.13 -24.78 -41.77
N PRO A 12 -33.91 -24.96 -42.24
CA PRO A 12 -32.76 -25.17 -41.35
C PRO A 12 -32.63 -24.04 -40.31
N ARG A 13 -32.17 -24.40 -39.10
CA ARG A 13 -32.03 -23.43 -38.01
C ARG A 13 -30.74 -22.62 -38.19
N THR A 14 -30.87 -21.30 -38.03
CA THR A 14 -29.72 -20.39 -38.02
C THR A 14 -29.20 -20.24 -36.60
N ALA A 15 -27.90 -20.48 -36.42
CA ALA A 15 -27.21 -20.22 -35.13
C ALA A 15 -26.94 -18.74 -35.01
N VAL A 16 -27.40 -18.14 -33.91
CA VAL A 16 -27.11 -16.75 -33.53
C VAL A 16 -26.47 -16.76 -32.16
N LYS A 17 -25.30 -16.15 -32.06
CA LYS A 17 -24.60 -15.94 -30.79
C LYS A 17 -25.17 -14.71 -30.10
N TYR A 18 -25.21 -14.75 -28.80
CA TYR A 18 -25.56 -13.61 -27.94
C TYR A 18 -24.54 -13.52 -26.78
N ASP A 19 -24.36 -12.31 -26.25
CA ASP A 19 -23.41 -12.05 -25.18
C ASP A 19 -23.89 -12.57 -23.81
N THR A 20 -22.96 -12.77 -22.89
CA THR A 20 -23.28 -13.12 -21.51
C THR A 20 -23.80 -11.91 -20.75
N GLU A 21 -24.68 -12.14 -19.78
CA GLU A 21 -25.15 -11.11 -18.84
C GLU A 21 -24.11 -10.77 -17.76
N VAL A 22 -23.05 -11.59 -17.60
CA VAL A 22 -21.98 -11.42 -16.61
C VAL A 22 -20.80 -10.70 -17.25
N SER A 23 -20.21 -9.76 -16.52
CA SER A 23 -19.00 -9.04 -16.92
C SER A 23 -17.80 -9.99 -17.01
N ALA A 24 -16.87 -9.72 -17.92
CA ALA A 24 -15.61 -10.44 -17.96
C ALA A 24 -14.73 -10.04 -16.77
N ALA A 25 -14.07 -11.03 -16.12
CA ALA A 25 -13.13 -10.76 -15.05
C ALA A 25 -11.92 -9.95 -15.55
N PRO A 26 -11.40 -9.01 -14.77
CA PRO A 26 -10.19 -8.28 -15.13
C PRO A 26 -8.99 -9.24 -15.17
N ARG A 27 -8.04 -8.98 -16.07
CA ARG A 27 -6.82 -9.79 -16.15
C ARG A 27 -5.87 -9.38 -15.02
N SER A 28 -5.20 -10.32 -14.38
CA SER A 28 -4.24 -10.00 -13.29
C SER A 28 -3.16 -9.01 -13.72
N LYS A 29 -2.70 -9.07 -14.98
CA LYS A 29 -1.70 -8.15 -15.53
C LYS A 29 -2.18 -6.70 -15.71
N THR A 30 -3.49 -6.44 -15.68
CA THR A 30 -4.07 -5.10 -15.76
C THR A 30 -4.40 -4.52 -14.38
N ILE A 31 -4.02 -5.23 -13.32
CA ILE A 31 -4.24 -4.82 -11.94
C ILE A 31 -2.90 -4.58 -11.27
N THR A 32 -2.68 -3.37 -10.79
CA THR A 32 -1.52 -3.00 -9.96
C THR A 32 -2.00 -2.79 -8.53
N VAL A 33 -1.27 -3.37 -7.57
CA VAL A 33 -1.57 -3.25 -6.13
C VAL A 33 -0.32 -2.73 -5.43
N GLU A 34 -0.49 -1.62 -4.71
CA GLU A 34 0.55 -1.01 -3.89
C GLU A 34 0.11 -1.06 -2.43
N ASN A 35 0.84 -1.82 -1.62
CA ASN A 35 0.66 -1.91 -0.18
C ASN A 35 1.63 -0.92 0.45
N ASN A 36 1.11 0.19 0.89
CA ASN A 36 1.89 1.31 1.39
C ASN A 36 2.12 1.18 2.91
N LYS A 37 2.94 2.06 3.48
CA LYS A 37 3.23 2.07 4.91
C LYS A 37 1.96 2.24 5.72
N LYS A 38 1.93 1.68 6.91
CA LYS A 38 0.85 1.84 7.88
C LYS A 38 0.44 3.31 8.03
N GLY A 39 -0.85 3.54 7.91
CA GLY A 39 -1.42 4.88 7.98
C GLY A 39 -1.48 5.63 6.65
N ALA A 40 -0.81 5.16 5.60
CA ALA A 40 -0.93 5.67 4.24
C ALA A 40 -2.09 5.02 3.47
N GLU A 41 -2.46 5.59 2.34
CA GLU A 41 -3.45 4.99 1.45
C GLU A 41 -2.79 3.89 0.61
N ASP A 42 -3.34 2.68 0.68
CA ASP A 42 -3.06 1.63 -0.29
C ASP A 42 -3.72 1.95 -1.62
N THR A 43 -3.09 1.52 -2.71
CA THR A 43 -3.59 1.81 -4.06
C THR A 43 -3.87 0.52 -4.81
N ILE A 44 -5.06 0.42 -5.40
CA ILE A 44 -5.41 -0.61 -6.37
C ILE A 44 -5.82 0.08 -7.66
N LYS A 45 -5.05 -0.11 -8.71
CA LYS A 45 -5.29 0.44 -10.04
C LYS A 45 -5.65 -0.67 -11.01
N VAL A 46 -6.73 -0.50 -11.76
CA VAL A 46 -7.18 -1.43 -12.80
C VAL A 46 -7.25 -0.69 -14.13
N THR A 47 -6.63 -1.25 -15.16
CA THR A 47 -6.61 -0.73 -16.52
C THR A 47 -7.39 -1.65 -17.49
N ASP A 48 -7.48 -1.29 -18.76
CA ASP A 48 -8.29 -1.96 -19.80
C ASP A 48 -9.81 -1.93 -19.50
N LEU A 49 -10.26 -0.87 -18.85
CA LEU A 49 -11.65 -0.62 -18.54
C LEU A 49 -12.32 0.23 -19.65
N THR A 50 -13.62 0.33 -19.56
CA THR A 50 -14.46 1.19 -20.41
C THR A 50 -15.34 2.09 -19.54
N GLU A 51 -15.86 3.15 -20.13
CA GLU A 51 -16.81 4.06 -19.46
C GLU A 51 -17.91 3.29 -18.73
N GLY A 52 -18.21 3.74 -17.52
CA GLY A 52 -19.24 3.17 -16.65
C GLY A 52 -18.84 1.90 -15.92
N ASP A 53 -17.66 1.32 -16.19
CA ASP A 53 -17.16 0.16 -15.46
C ASP A 53 -16.91 0.53 -13.98
N ILE A 54 -17.30 -0.37 -13.07
CA ILE A 54 -17.07 -0.23 -11.61
C ILE A 54 -16.18 -1.37 -11.15
N VAL A 55 -15.16 -1.06 -10.37
CA VAL A 55 -14.22 -2.02 -9.77
C VAL A 55 -14.58 -2.23 -8.29
N LYS A 56 -14.61 -3.49 -7.83
CA LYS A 56 -14.73 -3.84 -6.42
C LYS A 56 -13.57 -4.70 -5.96
N VAL A 57 -13.23 -4.55 -4.69
CA VAL A 57 -12.11 -5.23 -4.03
C VAL A 57 -12.62 -6.05 -2.85
N TYR A 58 -12.08 -7.27 -2.73
CA TYR A 58 -12.39 -8.23 -1.67
C TYR A 58 -11.09 -8.83 -1.09
N ASN A 59 -11.14 -9.26 0.16
CA ASN A 59 -10.03 -9.99 0.81
C ASN A 59 -10.15 -11.51 0.74
N VAL A 60 -11.23 -12.05 0.18
CA VAL A 60 -11.49 -13.49 0.08
C VAL A 60 -11.91 -13.89 -1.33
N ALA A 61 -11.62 -15.14 -1.72
CA ALA A 61 -11.88 -15.66 -3.07
C ALA A 61 -13.37 -15.81 -3.40
N LYS A 62 -14.19 -16.10 -2.41
CA LYS A 62 -15.64 -16.27 -2.53
C LYS A 62 -16.31 -15.72 -1.29
N ASP A 63 -17.54 -15.32 -1.44
CA ASP A 63 -18.32 -14.71 -0.36
C ASP A 63 -17.60 -13.52 0.28
N GLY A 64 -17.95 -13.11 1.47
CA GLY A 64 -17.33 -11.97 2.15
C GLY A 64 -17.79 -10.61 1.63
N GLU A 65 -17.41 -9.59 2.38
CA GLU A 65 -17.82 -8.22 2.15
C GLU A 65 -16.90 -7.50 1.15
N VAL A 66 -17.47 -6.53 0.43
CA VAL A 66 -16.71 -5.59 -0.38
C VAL A 66 -15.86 -4.71 0.54
N LYS A 67 -14.56 -4.66 0.31
CA LYS A 67 -13.63 -3.82 1.07
C LYS A 67 -13.52 -2.41 0.50
N ALA A 68 -13.59 -2.29 -0.81
CA ALA A 68 -13.58 -1.00 -1.47
C ALA A 68 -14.26 -1.09 -2.84
N THR A 69 -14.76 0.06 -3.32
CA THR A 69 -15.41 0.19 -4.63
C THR A 69 -14.89 1.47 -5.28
N SER A 70 -14.61 1.43 -6.58
CA SER A 70 -14.26 2.62 -7.35
C SER A 70 -15.49 3.45 -7.68
N GLU A 71 -15.29 4.71 -8.03
CA GLU A 71 -16.25 5.42 -8.86
C GLU A 71 -16.38 4.72 -10.23
N ALA A 72 -17.47 4.99 -10.92
CA ALA A 72 -17.63 4.54 -12.30
C ALA A 72 -16.58 5.21 -13.20
N VAL A 73 -16.00 4.44 -14.12
CA VAL A 73 -15.03 4.98 -15.08
C VAL A 73 -15.69 6.09 -15.90
N ALA A 74 -15.07 7.27 -15.90
CA ALA A 74 -15.57 8.44 -16.61
C ALA A 74 -15.55 8.27 -18.14
N ASP A 75 -16.29 9.12 -18.85
CA ASP A 75 -16.28 9.16 -20.31
C ASP A 75 -14.87 9.26 -20.89
N GLY A 76 -14.55 8.39 -21.84
CA GLY A 76 -13.21 8.25 -22.43
C GLY A 76 -12.15 7.65 -21.52
N GLY A 77 -12.46 7.38 -20.26
CA GLY A 77 -11.55 6.75 -19.29
C GLY A 77 -11.30 5.27 -19.61
N LYS A 78 -10.14 4.77 -19.20
CA LYS A 78 -9.70 3.38 -19.41
C LYS A 78 -9.18 2.74 -18.14
N GLU A 79 -9.29 3.41 -17.01
CA GLU A 79 -8.76 2.93 -15.74
C GLU A 79 -9.61 3.40 -14.55
N ALA A 80 -9.52 2.65 -13.45
CA ALA A 80 -10.04 3.03 -12.15
C ALA A 80 -8.94 2.89 -11.11
N THR A 81 -8.90 3.81 -10.16
CA THR A 81 -7.96 3.79 -9.04
C THR A 81 -8.73 3.88 -7.73
N ILE A 82 -8.49 2.92 -6.85
CA ILE A 82 -9.03 2.88 -5.50
C ILE A 82 -7.89 3.23 -4.56
N LYS A 83 -8.10 4.22 -3.69
CA LYS A 83 -7.18 4.64 -2.64
C LYS A 83 -7.90 4.59 -1.31
N VAL A 84 -7.45 3.73 -0.40
CA VAL A 84 -8.05 3.57 0.92
C VAL A 84 -6.95 3.33 1.94
N LYS A 85 -7.01 4.05 3.03
CA LYS A 85 -6.06 3.95 4.13
C LYS A 85 -6.12 2.56 4.78
N ASP A 86 -4.94 1.93 4.92
CA ASP A 86 -4.79 0.60 5.54
C ASP A 86 -5.78 -0.45 4.96
N LEU A 87 -6.00 -0.45 3.64
CA LEU A 87 -6.91 -1.38 2.95
C LEU A 87 -6.37 -2.82 2.96
N LEU A 88 -5.06 -2.96 2.84
CA LEU A 88 -4.35 -4.23 2.70
C LEU A 88 -3.68 -4.63 4.01
N GLU A 89 -3.40 -5.92 4.17
CA GLU A 89 -2.70 -6.43 5.36
C GLU A 89 -1.20 -6.09 5.30
N SER A 90 -0.64 -5.62 6.41
CA SER A 90 0.78 -5.25 6.51
C SER A 90 1.75 -6.38 6.19
N THR A 91 1.32 -7.62 6.36
CA THR A 91 2.12 -8.83 6.09
C THR A 91 2.12 -9.24 4.62
N GLY A 92 1.43 -8.50 3.76
CA GLY A 92 1.18 -8.91 2.39
C GLY A 92 0.11 -9.98 2.29
N GLY A 93 -0.25 -10.35 1.07
CA GLY A 93 -1.32 -11.34 0.88
C GLY A 93 -1.85 -11.43 -0.54
N THR A 94 -3.15 -11.70 -0.63
CA THR A 94 -3.87 -11.75 -1.91
C THR A 94 -5.15 -10.93 -1.80
N VAL A 95 -5.34 -10.03 -2.73
CA VAL A 95 -6.57 -9.29 -2.92
C VAL A 95 -7.32 -9.83 -4.13
N TYR A 96 -8.62 -9.71 -4.13
CA TYR A 96 -9.51 -10.21 -5.19
C TYR A 96 -10.28 -9.05 -5.79
N VAL A 97 -10.22 -8.93 -7.11
CA VAL A 97 -10.77 -7.78 -7.84
C VAL A 97 -11.82 -8.24 -8.85
N THR A 98 -12.93 -7.52 -8.91
CA THR A 98 -14.00 -7.72 -9.90
C THR A 98 -14.21 -6.45 -10.72
N VAL A 99 -14.88 -6.61 -11.85
CA VAL A 99 -15.40 -5.50 -12.67
C VAL A 99 -16.87 -5.73 -12.90
N THR A 100 -17.65 -4.69 -12.81
CA THR A 100 -19.06 -4.67 -13.22
C THR A 100 -19.21 -3.67 -14.37
N LYS A 101 -19.60 -4.16 -15.55
CA LYS A 101 -19.91 -3.31 -16.71
C LYS A 101 -21.35 -2.79 -16.64
N PRO A 102 -21.64 -1.65 -17.26
CA PRO A 102 -23.03 -1.19 -17.39
C PRO A 102 -23.97 -2.30 -17.89
N ASN A 103 -25.12 -2.46 -17.24
CA ASN A 103 -26.16 -3.44 -17.57
C ASN A 103 -25.72 -4.92 -17.56
N LYS A 104 -24.65 -5.24 -16.83
CA LYS A 104 -24.18 -6.63 -16.62
C LYS A 104 -23.99 -6.92 -15.14
N ASP A 105 -24.07 -8.20 -14.81
CA ASP A 105 -23.72 -8.68 -13.48
C ASP A 105 -22.21 -8.57 -13.23
N GLU A 106 -21.83 -8.57 -11.97
CA GLU A 106 -20.44 -8.53 -11.51
C GLU A 106 -19.67 -9.75 -12.02
N SER A 107 -18.43 -9.53 -12.43
CA SER A 107 -17.53 -10.59 -12.90
C SER A 107 -17.12 -11.56 -11.79
N SER A 108 -16.54 -12.69 -12.16
CA SER A 108 -15.77 -13.50 -11.23
C SER A 108 -14.54 -12.72 -10.71
N ARG A 109 -14.03 -13.13 -9.54
CA ARG A 109 -12.89 -12.51 -8.86
C ARG A 109 -11.56 -12.89 -9.48
N THR A 110 -10.70 -11.92 -9.73
CA THR A 110 -9.30 -12.12 -10.12
C THR A 110 -8.41 -11.94 -8.90
N ALA A 111 -7.62 -12.97 -8.59
CA ALA A 111 -6.66 -12.94 -7.48
C ALA A 111 -5.39 -12.20 -7.89
N VAL A 112 -4.92 -11.28 -7.04
CA VAL A 112 -3.65 -10.55 -7.21
C VAL A 112 -2.89 -10.57 -5.90
N LYS A 113 -1.64 -11.06 -5.94
CA LYS A 113 -0.73 -11.04 -4.79
C LYS A 113 -0.14 -9.65 -4.61
N TYR A 114 0.09 -9.26 -3.36
CA TYR A 114 0.79 -8.04 -2.98
C TYR A 114 1.82 -8.34 -1.89
N THR A 115 2.84 -7.48 -1.80
CA THR A 115 3.95 -7.63 -0.85
C THR A 115 3.61 -7.05 0.52
N THR A 116 4.47 -7.30 1.50
CA THR A 116 4.42 -6.66 2.82
C THR A 116 4.53 -5.14 2.69
N GLU A 117 3.97 -4.42 3.63
CA GLU A 117 4.22 -2.97 3.77
C GLU A 117 5.72 -2.68 3.87
N PRO A 118 6.17 -1.55 3.28
CA PRO A 118 7.53 -1.07 3.53
C PRO A 118 7.70 -0.74 5.03
N VAL A 119 8.79 -1.22 5.62
CA VAL A 119 9.15 -0.88 7.00
C VAL A 119 10.27 0.15 7.01
N THR A 120 10.28 1.04 8.00
CA THR A 120 11.42 1.93 8.20
C THR A 120 12.63 1.10 8.59
N THR A 121 13.72 1.19 7.82
CA THR A 121 14.97 0.49 8.10
C THR A 121 15.74 1.22 9.19
N ALA A 122 16.53 0.47 9.99
CA ALA A 122 17.45 1.09 10.93
C ALA A 122 18.44 2.00 10.18
N PRO A 123 18.82 3.16 10.75
CA PRO A 123 19.82 4.02 10.13
C PRO A 123 21.16 3.28 10.03
N ALA A 124 21.87 3.47 8.92
CA ALA A 124 23.19 2.87 8.76
C ALA A 124 24.21 3.49 9.75
N ALA A 125 25.13 2.71 10.27
CA ALA A 125 26.05 3.18 11.30
C ALA A 125 26.91 4.37 10.84
N ASP A 126 27.24 4.47 9.58
CA ASP A 126 27.99 5.56 8.96
C ASP A 126 27.20 6.88 8.84
N THR A 127 25.88 6.82 8.98
CA THR A 127 25.00 8.01 9.05
C THR A 127 24.86 8.56 10.46
N ILE A 128 25.47 7.90 11.47
CA ILE A 128 25.38 8.29 12.88
C ILE A 128 26.75 8.73 13.37
N THR A 129 26.82 9.95 13.88
CA THR A 129 28.03 10.47 14.53
C THR A 129 27.74 10.70 16.01
N VAL A 130 28.63 10.21 16.88
CA VAL A 130 28.51 10.34 18.34
C VAL A 130 29.75 11.06 18.89
N ALA A 131 29.51 12.12 19.65
CA ALA A 131 30.56 12.80 20.39
C ALA A 131 30.23 12.73 21.89
N ASN A 132 31.10 12.05 22.65
CA ASN A 132 31.07 11.96 24.11
C ASN A 132 32.06 12.98 24.67
N ASN A 133 31.60 14.05 25.25
CA ASN A 133 32.38 15.21 25.65
C ASN A 133 32.73 15.15 27.16
N LYS A 134 33.46 16.17 27.65
CA LYS A 134 33.80 16.28 29.05
C LYS A 134 32.57 16.34 29.92
N LYS A 135 32.67 15.85 31.15
CA LYS A 135 31.61 15.95 32.17
C LYS A 135 31.04 17.39 32.23
N LEU A 136 29.73 17.47 32.24
CA LEU A 136 28.94 18.72 32.21
C LEU A 136 28.96 19.46 30.84
N ALA A 137 29.72 19.01 29.84
CA ALA A 137 29.55 19.47 28.48
C ALA A 137 28.44 18.71 27.78
N GLU A 138 27.91 19.28 26.71
CA GLU A 138 26.89 18.60 25.90
C GLU A 138 27.52 17.48 25.07
N ASP A 139 27.03 16.27 25.25
CA ASP A 139 27.25 15.20 24.30
C ASP A 139 26.37 15.39 23.08
N THR A 140 26.82 14.88 21.95
CA THR A 140 26.09 15.04 20.69
C THR A 140 25.89 13.70 20.02
N ILE A 141 24.67 13.43 19.55
CA ILE A 141 24.34 12.35 18.63
C ILE A 141 23.69 12.97 17.41
N LYS A 142 24.36 12.86 16.25
CA LYS A 142 23.88 13.37 14.98
C LYS A 142 23.49 12.20 14.07
N VAL A 143 22.32 12.25 13.45
CA VAL A 143 21.84 11.26 12.49
C VAL A 143 21.45 11.99 11.20
N THR A 144 21.96 11.50 10.06
CA THR A 144 21.75 12.07 8.73
C THR A 144 20.99 11.10 7.82
N GLY A 145 20.56 11.57 6.64
CA GLY A 145 19.83 10.74 5.67
C GLY A 145 18.37 10.49 6.06
N LEU A 146 17.78 11.41 6.82
CA LEU A 146 16.42 11.35 7.33
C LEU A 146 15.45 12.15 6.43
N ALA A 147 14.16 11.92 6.62
CA ALA A 147 13.09 12.75 6.06
C ALA A 147 12.54 13.72 7.12
N GLU A 148 11.98 14.85 6.67
CA GLU A 148 11.22 15.77 7.55
C GLU A 148 10.16 15.00 8.31
N GLY A 149 10.08 15.22 9.63
CA GLY A 149 9.10 14.60 10.51
C GLY A 149 9.49 13.20 11.03
N ASP A 150 10.57 12.58 10.52
CA ASP A 150 11.09 11.35 11.11
C ASP A 150 11.42 11.56 12.58
N ILE A 151 11.15 10.54 13.41
CA ILE A 151 11.46 10.55 14.84
C ILE A 151 12.64 9.65 15.10
N VAL A 152 13.75 10.22 15.57
CA VAL A 152 14.93 9.49 15.99
C VAL A 152 14.85 9.23 17.49
N THR A 153 15.01 7.96 17.89
CA THR A 153 15.03 7.57 19.31
C THR A 153 16.34 6.84 19.61
N VAL A 154 16.99 7.25 20.68
CA VAL A 154 18.23 6.65 21.20
C VAL A 154 17.92 5.83 22.43
N TYR A 155 18.47 4.62 22.50
CA TYR A 155 18.28 3.66 23.60
C TYR A 155 19.63 3.24 24.21
N ASP A 156 19.58 2.80 25.47
CA ASP A 156 20.74 2.26 26.22
C ASP A 156 20.97 0.76 25.98
N ALA A 157 20.07 0.07 25.31
CA ALA A 157 20.21 -1.35 24.95
C ALA A 157 19.55 -1.69 23.61
N ALA A 158 20.02 -2.76 22.95
CA ALA A 158 19.52 -3.22 21.66
C ALA A 158 18.05 -3.67 21.70
N THR A 159 17.63 -4.24 22.81
CA THR A 159 16.25 -4.70 23.04
C THR A 159 15.81 -4.37 24.46
N LYS A 160 14.56 -3.95 24.63
CA LYS A 160 14.00 -3.56 25.95
C LYS A 160 14.81 -2.48 26.68
N GLY A 161 15.60 -1.67 25.94
CA GLY A 161 16.37 -0.56 26.50
C GLY A 161 15.47 0.61 26.88
N ASN A 162 15.99 1.43 27.82
CA ASN A 162 15.33 2.69 28.16
C ASN A 162 15.63 3.73 27.06
N THR A 163 14.66 4.59 26.80
CA THR A 163 14.88 5.75 25.94
C THR A 163 15.82 6.74 26.63
N VAL A 164 16.93 7.04 25.99
CA VAL A 164 17.93 8.01 26.44
C VAL A 164 17.57 9.41 25.93
N ALA A 165 17.16 9.49 24.67
CA ALA A 165 16.71 10.73 24.03
C ALA A 165 15.82 10.44 22.83
N THR A 166 15.00 11.41 22.47
CA THR A 166 14.16 11.39 21.25
C THR A 166 14.16 12.78 20.63
N GLU A 167 14.24 12.86 19.32
CA GLU A 167 14.18 14.12 18.58
C GLU A 167 13.47 13.91 17.24
N THR A 168 12.76 14.93 16.76
CA THR A 168 12.05 14.91 15.49
C THR A 168 12.79 15.76 14.46
N VAL A 169 12.92 15.25 13.24
CA VAL A 169 13.54 15.99 12.13
C VAL A 169 12.68 17.20 11.78
N ALA A 170 13.25 18.37 11.93
CA ALA A 170 12.58 19.63 11.68
C ALA A 170 12.26 19.82 10.19
N LYS A 171 11.32 20.71 9.91
CA LYS A 171 10.92 21.08 8.55
C LYS A 171 12.12 21.44 7.68
N GLU A 172 12.14 20.93 6.46
CA GLU A 172 13.20 21.14 5.46
C GLU A 172 14.59 20.63 5.87
N LYS A 173 14.67 19.79 6.92
CA LYS A 173 15.92 19.13 7.34
C LYS A 173 15.93 17.67 6.92
N GLN A 174 17.15 17.14 6.77
CA GLN A 174 17.41 15.72 6.50
C GLN A 174 18.32 15.11 7.55
N GLU A 175 18.43 15.76 8.70
CA GLU A 175 19.26 15.36 9.81
C GLU A 175 18.64 15.83 11.14
N VAL A 176 19.05 15.17 12.19
CA VAL A 176 18.77 15.59 13.57
C VAL A 176 20.06 15.58 14.38
N GLU A 177 20.18 16.51 15.29
CA GLU A 177 21.28 16.60 16.23
C GLU A 177 20.73 16.69 17.66
N ILE A 178 20.91 15.62 18.42
CA ILE A 178 20.52 15.53 19.82
C ILE A 178 21.69 16.01 20.68
N LYS A 179 21.49 17.09 21.43
CA LYS A 179 22.48 17.70 22.35
C LYS A 179 21.94 17.70 23.75
N LYS A 180 22.71 17.15 24.70
CA LYS A 180 22.36 17.15 26.11
C LYS A 180 23.59 16.92 26.98
N ALA A 181 23.72 17.66 28.06
CA ALA A 181 24.81 17.45 29.03
C ALA A 181 24.70 16.05 29.64
N ASP A 182 25.87 15.39 29.76
CA ASP A 182 25.99 14.03 30.31
C ASP A 182 24.97 13.01 29.70
N LEU A 183 24.70 13.13 28.39
CA LEU A 183 23.81 12.22 27.66
C LEU A 183 24.39 10.81 27.61
N LEU A 184 25.71 10.72 27.48
CA LEU A 184 26.46 9.47 27.35
C LEU A 184 27.27 9.17 28.62
N LYS A 185 27.57 7.90 28.85
CA LYS A 185 28.39 7.50 29.99
C LYS A 185 29.82 7.94 29.80
N ALA A 186 30.42 8.57 30.80
CA ALA A 186 31.81 9.01 30.75
C ALA A 186 32.82 7.86 30.53
N THR A 187 32.44 6.62 30.86
CA THR A 187 33.26 5.41 30.65
C THR A 187 33.15 4.86 29.21
N GLY A 188 32.40 5.54 28.33
CA GLY A 188 32.08 5.01 27.03
C GLY A 188 30.99 3.94 27.07
N GLY A 189 30.64 3.41 25.91
CA GLY A 189 29.61 2.39 25.80
C GLY A 189 29.04 2.35 24.40
N THR A 190 27.88 1.72 24.28
CA THR A 190 27.11 1.61 23.03
C THR A 190 25.72 2.21 23.24
N VAL A 191 25.28 3.01 22.30
CA VAL A 191 23.89 3.44 22.18
C VAL A 191 23.27 2.83 20.93
N TYR A 192 21.96 2.68 20.96
CA TYR A 192 21.19 2.09 19.86
C TYR A 192 20.21 3.12 19.35
N VAL A 193 20.21 3.31 18.03
CA VAL A 193 19.39 4.34 17.39
C VAL A 193 18.34 3.69 16.51
N SER A 194 17.10 4.10 16.67
CA SER A 194 16.01 3.77 15.77
C SER A 194 15.45 5.02 15.11
N VAL A 195 14.89 4.85 13.94
CA VAL A 195 14.12 5.88 13.24
C VAL A 195 12.69 5.37 13.06
N LYS A 196 11.73 6.20 13.38
CA LYS A 196 10.33 6.00 13.03
C LYS A 196 9.98 7.03 11.98
N GLY A 197 9.62 6.58 10.78
CA GLY A 197 9.15 7.46 9.71
C GLY A 197 7.83 8.12 10.07
N VAL A 198 7.52 9.22 9.40
CA VAL A 198 6.25 9.97 9.58
C VAL A 198 5.01 9.10 9.29
N ASP A 199 5.17 8.06 8.51
CA ASP A 199 4.09 7.19 8.02
C ASP A 199 3.95 5.89 8.85
N GLY A 200 4.55 5.79 10.03
CA GLY A 200 4.26 4.62 10.86
C GLY A 200 5.26 4.21 11.92
#